data_3b0923fbcc5b46ce1b57641c40b5a9f5
#
_entry.id   3b0923fbcc5b46ce1b57641c40b5a9f5
#
_cell.length_a   1.000
_cell.length_b   1.000
_cell.length_c   1.000
_cell.angle_alpha   90.00
_cell.angle_beta   90.00
_cell.angle_gamma   90.00
#
_symmetry.space_group_name_H-M   'P 1'
#
loop_
_entity.id
_entity.type
_entity.pdbx_description
1 polymer ?
#
loop_
_entity_poly.entity_id
_entity_poly.type
_entity_poly.pdbx_seq_one_letter_code
_entity_poly.pdbx_strand_id
1 'polypeptide(L)'
;MKQEENGESGFGRLRGGARRAVRVSTQALVVTDSLEPGRTFPLVLRPAIEGLDLAAWAAANREEVERRLLEHGAILFRGFDVRAPAQFERFARSISPELLDYRERAAPRKEVGRGVYTSTEYPADQPIPLHHEMSYSHNWPTKLWFYCDQPAGWGGRTPVACDRAVWNLIDPRIKERFIEKKVMYVRNYGEGVDLPWQEVFQTEDRALVEEYCRRSRAEFEWRGADRLRTRQLRQAVATHPRTGDTVWFNHAHMFHVSNLDPLVRNSLLAEFKEDELPRNAFYGDGTRIETSVLDEIRRVYREASFAFDWQRGDVLMLDNFLASHGREPYAGPRKILVAMAELYTNAECNRED
;
A
#
# COMPACT_ATOMS: atom_id res chain seq x y z
N MET A 1 27.40 -85.77 42.07
CA MET A 1 27.72 -84.58 42.88
C MET A 1 28.41 -83.56 42.01
N LYS A 2 27.72 -82.55 41.51
CA LYS A 2 28.27 -81.26 41.08
C LYS A 2 27.04 -80.34 40.97
N GLN A 3 27.07 -79.30 41.76
CA GLN A 3 26.04 -78.23 41.76
C GLN A 3 26.26 -77.31 40.54
N GLU A 4 25.25 -76.98 39.85
CA GLU A 4 25.19 -75.91 38.86
C GLU A 4 24.66 -74.63 39.51
N GLU A 5 25.51 -73.60 39.53
CA GLU A 5 25.09 -72.26 39.95
C GLU A 5 24.35 -71.55 38.80
N ASN A 6 23.15 -71.13 39.04
CA ASN A 6 22.39 -70.26 38.15
C ASN A 6 22.79 -68.80 38.40
N GLY A 7 23.42 -68.16 37.39
CA GLY A 7 23.69 -66.73 37.38
C GLY A 7 22.49 -65.96 36.80
N GLU A 8 21.74 -65.24 37.63
CA GLU A 8 20.73 -64.24 37.15
C GLU A 8 21.40 -62.98 36.66
N SER A 9 21.30 -62.70 35.35
CA SER A 9 21.67 -61.42 34.75
C SER A 9 20.54 -60.42 34.93
N GLY A 10 20.73 -59.50 35.87
CA GLY A 10 19.83 -58.37 36.08
C GLY A 10 19.89 -57.37 34.95
N PHE A 11 18.89 -57.33 34.04
CA PHE A 11 18.68 -56.24 33.12
C PHE A 11 18.11 -55.03 33.86
N GLY A 12 18.95 -54.05 34.13
CA GLY A 12 18.51 -52.74 34.65
C GLY A 12 17.53 -52.05 33.68
N ARG A 13 16.29 -51.91 34.12
CA ARG A 13 15.27 -51.06 33.42
C ARG A 13 15.74 -49.61 33.43
N LEU A 14 16.19 -49.10 32.28
CA LEU A 14 16.33 -47.70 32.05
C LEU A 14 14.95 -47.02 32.22
N ARG A 15 14.77 -46.28 33.30
CA ARG A 15 13.61 -45.38 33.49
C ARG A 15 13.69 -44.30 32.42
N GLY A 16 12.88 -44.40 31.40
CA GLY A 16 12.66 -43.34 30.43
C GLY A 16 12.12 -42.09 31.14
N GLY A 17 12.96 -41.09 31.30
CA GLY A 17 12.54 -39.77 31.80
C GLY A 17 11.46 -39.23 30.88
N ALA A 18 10.28 -38.96 31.44
CA ALA A 18 9.22 -38.29 30.71
C ALA A 18 9.75 -37.00 30.11
N ARG A 19 9.83 -36.92 28.78
CA ARG A 19 10.14 -35.69 28.07
C ARG A 19 9.06 -34.66 28.40
N ARG A 20 9.41 -33.69 29.23
CA ARG A 20 8.51 -32.57 29.56
C ARG A 20 8.33 -31.76 28.29
N ALA A 21 7.12 -31.71 27.73
CA ALA A 21 6.81 -30.87 26.60
C ALA A 21 7.03 -29.40 27.02
N VAL A 22 8.05 -28.78 26.46
CA VAL A 22 8.27 -27.33 26.64
C VAL A 22 7.24 -26.65 25.75
N ARG A 23 6.25 -25.98 26.33
CA ARG A 23 5.36 -25.09 25.59
C ARG A 23 6.15 -23.83 25.23
N VAL A 24 6.69 -23.79 24.04
CA VAL A 24 7.25 -22.55 23.48
C VAL A 24 6.08 -21.65 23.12
N SER A 25 6.06 -20.42 23.63
CA SER A 25 5.07 -19.40 23.19
C SER A 25 5.21 -19.22 21.67
N THR A 26 4.10 -19.20 20.94
CA THR A 26 4.12 -18.96 19.49
C THR A 26 4.74 -17.60 19.13
N GLN A 27 4.68 -16.63 20.05
CA GLN A 27 5.33 -15.32 19.90
C GLN A 27 6.86 -15.44 19.89
N ALA A 28 7.46 -16.38 20.65
CA ALA A 28 8.91 -16.60 20.68
C ALA A 28 9.45 -17.20 19.38
N LEU A 29 8.60 -17.65 18.45
CA LEU A 29 9.00 -18.19 17.15
C LEU A 29 9.34 -17.09 16.12
N VAL A 30 9.08 -15.82 16.43
CA VAL A 30 9.39 -14.67 15.56
C VAL A 30 10.13 -13.62 16.37
N VAL A 31 11.20 -13.11 15.81
CA VAL A 31 12.04 -12.08 16.43
C VAL A 31 11.93 -10.77 15.66
N THR A 32 12.09 -9.66 16.38
CA THR A 32 12.23 -8.33 15.80
C THR A 32 13.67 -8.13 15.35
N ASP A 33 13.82 -7.56 14.15
CA ASP A 33 15.10 -7.18 13.55
C ASP A 33 15.00 -5.76 12.99
N SER A 34 16.08 -5.27 12.39
CA SER A 34 16.14 -3.97 11.72
C SER A 34 16.87 -4.09 10.38
N LEU A 35 16.49 -3.26 9.41
CA LEU A 35 17.19 -3.18 8.11
C LEU A 35 18.53 -2.47 8.22
N GLU A 36 18.63 -1.52 9.14
CA GLU A 36 19.84 -0.76 9.47
C GLU A 36 19.91 -0.55 10.99
N PRO A 37 21.09 -0.47 11.59
CA PRO A 37 21.23 -0.21 13.02
C PRO A 37 20.47 1.03 13.47
N GLY A 38 19.62 0.88 14.49
CA GLY A 38 18.82 1.96 15.07
C GLY A 38 17.55 2.34 14.29
N ARG A 39 17.28 1.72 13.14
CA ARG A 39 16.07 1.97 12.37
C ARG A 39 14.93 1.07 12.82
N THR A 40 13.83 1.67 13.23
CA THR A 40 12.63 0.97 13.73
C THR A 40 11.47 0.93 12.72
N PHE A 41 11.61 1.63 11.59
CA PHE A 41 10.59 1.69 10.54
C PHE A 41 11.19 1.32 9.16
N PRO A 42 10.54 0.42 8.39
CA PRO A 42 9.46 -0.46 8.81
C PRO A 42 9.93 -1.44 9.91
N LEU A 43 8.99 -1.91 10.75
CA LEU A 43 9.28 -3.00 11.68
C LEU A 43 9.65 -4.26 10.88
N VAL A 44 10.77 -4.91 11.23
CA VAL A 44 11.18 -6.15 10.58
C VAL A 44 10.90 -7.34 11.49
N LEU A 45 10.23 -8.35 10.98
CA LEU A 45 9.96 -9.60 11.66
C LEU A 45 10.64 -10.75 10.92
N ARG A 46 11.40 -11.58 11.65
CA ARG A 46 12.07 -12.76 11.11
C ARG A 46 11.69 -14.03 11.87
N PRO A 47 11.65 -15.19 11.21
CA PRO A 47 11.45 -16.46 11.91
C PRO A 47 12.68 -16.76 12.76
N ALA A 48 12.46 -17.20 14.00
CA ALA A 48 13.51 -17.72 14.88
C ALA A 48 13.90 -19.17 14.57
N ILE A 49 13.09 -19.87 13.77
CA ILE A 49 13.30 -21.24 13.33
C ILE A 49 13.08 -21.35 11.83
N GLU A 50 13.87 -22.20 11.17
CA GLU A 50 13.71 -22.45 9.73
C GLU A 50 12.38 -23.13 9.42
N GLY A 51 11.77 -22.76 8.26
CA GLY A 51 10.54 -23.37 7.77
C GLY A 51 9.28 -22.99 8.54
N LEU A 52 9.30 -21.93 9.38
CA LEU A 52 8.13 -21.43 10.05
C LEU A 52 7.07 -20.97 9.02
N ASP A 53 5.88 -21.58 9.11
CA ASP A 53 4.73 -21.18 8.28
C ASP A 53 4.19 -19.82 8.74
N LEU A 54 4.43 -18.79 7.91
CA LEU A 54 4.03 -17.41 8.20
C LEU A 54 2.51 -17.27 8.39
N ALA A 55 1.70 -17.94 7.56
CA ALA A 55 0.25 -17.84 7.65
C ALA A 55 -0.30 -18.50 8.93
N ALA A 56 0.22 -19.68 9.29
CA ALA A 56 -0.18 -20.36 10.51
C ALA A 56 0.26 -19.57 11.76
N TRP A 57 1.48 -19.04 11.74
CA TRP A 57 1.96 -18.19 12.84
C TRP A 57 1.13 -16.92 12.98
N ALA A 58 0.85 -16.22 11.88
CA ALA A 58 0.08 -14.98 11.87
C ALA A 58 -1.36 -15.18 12.34
N ALA A 59 -2.02 -16.28 11.92
CA ALA A 59 -3.34 -16.64 12.38
C ALA A 59 -3.39 -16.83 13.92
N ALA A 60 -2.37 -17.46 14.49
CA ALA A 60 -2.25 -17.69 15.93
C ALA A 60 -1.86 -16.42 16.73
N ASN A 61 -1.30 -15.40 16.06
CA ASN A 61 -0.79 -14.17 16.69
C ASN A 61 -1.41 -12.91 16.06
N ARG A 62 -2.63 -13.02 15.50
CA ARG A 62 -3.28 -11.95 14.74
C ARG A 62 -3.36 -10.63 15.51
N GLU A 63 -3.78 -10.66 16.76
CA GLU A 63 -3.90 -9.48 17.61
C GLU A 63 -2.55 -8.77 17.82
N GLU A 64 -1.48 -9.53 17.96
CA GLU A 64 -0.13 -8.98 18.10
C GLU A 64 0.38 -8.36 16.79
N VAL A 65 0.12 -8.99 15.64
CA VAL A 65 0.43 -8.43 14.32
C VAL A 65 -0.33 -7.12 14.11
N GLU A 66 -1.63 -7.08 14.42
CA GLU A 66 -2.47 -5.88 14.36
C GLU A 66 -1.95 -4.77 15.26
N ARG A 67 -1.62 -5.08 16.51
CA ARG A 67 -1.08 -4.11 17.46
C ARG A 67 0.21 -3.49 16.94
N ARG A 68 1.14 -4.33 16.46
CA ARG A 68 2.42 -3.87 15.88
C ARG A 68 2.21 -3.05 14.61
N LEU A 69 1.26 -3.43 13.76
CA LEU A 69 0.94 -2.65 12.58
C LEU A 69 0.45 -1.24 12.93
N LEU A 70 -0.44 -1.10 13.91
CA LEU A 70 -0.92 0.20 14.39
C LEU A 70 0.18 1.04 15.05
N GLU A 71 1.12 0.40 15.73
CA GLU A 71 2.24 1.07 16.37
C GLU A 71 3.24 1.60 15.35
N HIS A 72 3.63 0.74 14.38
CA HIS A 72 4.71 1.03 13.43
C HIS A 72 4.22 1.52 12.05
N GLY A 73 2.97 1.28 11.67
CA GLY A 73 2.43 1.61 10.33
C GLY A 73 2.84 0.64 9.22
N ALA A 74 3.99 -0.03 9.35
CA ALA A 74 4.54 -0.95 8.35
C ALA A 74 5.28 -2.10 9.01
N ILE A 75 5.09 -3.33 8.51
CA ILE A 75 5.81 -4.54 8.93
C ILE A 75 6.37 -5.25 7.72
N LEU A 76 7.68 -5.49 7.72
CA LEU A 76 8.37 -6.33 6.73
C LEU A 76 8.61 -7.72 7.32
N PHE A 77 7.94 -8.73 6.79
CA PHE A 77 8.18 -10.14 7.09
C PHE A 77 9.27 -10.64 6.16
N ARG A 78 10.47 -10.93 6.69
CA ARG A 78 11.65 -11.32 5.94
C ARG A 78 12.23 -12.65 6.43
N GLY A 79 12.62 -13.51 5.48
CA GLY A 79 13.23 -14.80 5.78
C GLY A 79 12.21 -15.91 6.11
N PHE A 80 10.92 -15.67 5.94
CA PHE A 80 9.90 -16.72 6.01
C PHE A 80 9.86 -17.52 4.70
N ASP A 81 9.36 -18.76 4.78
CA ASP A 81 9.28 -19.64 3.62
C ASP A 81 8.05 -19.37 2.74
N VAL A 82 7.95 -18.14 2.21
CA VAL A 82 6.90 -17.74 1.26
C VAL A 82 7.47 -17.82 -0.15
N ARG A 83 7.15 -18.90 -0.89
CA ARG A 83 7.74 -19.22 -2.21
C ARG A 83 6.79 -19.06 -3.38
N ALA A 84 5.51 -18.89 -3.11
CA ALA A 84 4.48 -18.86 -4.15
C ALA A 84 3.34 -17.89 -3.82
N PRO A 85 2.65 -17.34 -4.85
CA PRO A 85 1.50 -16.45 -4.67
C PRO A 85 0.39 -17.01 -3.75
N ALA A 86 0.14 -18.33 -3.81
CA ALA A 86 -0.86 -18.97 -2.96
C ALA A 86 -0.51 -18.93 -1.46
N GLN A 87 0.78 -19.00 -1.10
CA GLN A 87 1.21 -18.86 0.29
C GLN A 87 1.06 -17.40 0.76
N PHE A 88 1.36 -16.45 -0.11
CA PHE A 88 1.11 -15.02 0.14
C PHE A 88 -0.38 -14.74 0.34
N GLU A 89 -1.25 -15.23 -0.56
CA GLU A 89 -2.71 -15.10 -0.40
C GLU A 89 -3.18 -15.68 0.93
N ARG A 90 -2.72 -16.88 1.29
CA ARG A 90 -3.07 -17.53 2.57
C ARG A 90 -2.62 -16.69 3.76
N PHE A 91 -1.44 -16.08 3.71
CA PHE A 91 -0.97 -15.17 4.76
C PHE A 91 -1.84 -13.92 4.86
N ALA A 92 -2.11 -13.22 3.76
CA ALA A 92 -2.96 -12.03 3.78
C ALA A 92 -4.35 -12.36 4.36
N ARG A 93 -4.95 -13.49 3.94
CA ARG A 93 -6.24 -13.96 4.46
C ARG A 93 -6.20 -14.42 5.92
N SER A 94 -5.06 -14.80 6.46
CA SER A 94 -4.92 -15.13 7.88
C SER A 94 -5.08 -13.91 8.79
N ILE A 95 -4.82 -12.73 8.25
CA ILE A 95 -5.02 -11.43 8.92
C ILE A 95 -6.40 -10.85 8.57
N SER A 96 -6.71 -10.74 7.29
CA SER A 96 -7.99 -10.20 6.79
C SER A 96 -8.63 -11.23 5.85
N PRO A 97 -9.66 -11.97 6.29
CA PRO A 97 -10.23 -13.09 5.54
C PRO A 97 -10.77 -12.70 4.16
N GLU A 98 -11.28 -11.48 4.03
CA GLU A 98 -11.82 -10.95 2.79
C GLU A 98 -10.84 -9.96 2.17
N LEU A 99 -10.27 -10.33 1.02
CA LEU A 99 -9.46 -9.43 0.20
C LEU A 99 -10.36 -8.69 -0.78
N LEU A 100 -10.02 -7.43 -1.04
CA LEU A 100 -10.80 -6.57 -1.93
C LEU A 100 -10.50 -6.89 -3.40
N ASP A 101 -11.55 -6.86 -4.21
CA ASP A 101 -11.41 -6.83 -5.66
C ASP A 101 -10.96 -5.42 -6.08
N TYR A 102 -9.96 -5.36 -6.96
CA TYR A 102 -9.49 -4.10 -7.53
C TYR A 102 -10.43 -3.66 -8.67
N ARG A 103 -11.47 -2.89 -8.33
CA ARG A 103 -12.50 -2.41 -9.29
C ARG A 103 -12.25 -1.00 -9.81
N GLU A 104 -11.66 -0.12 -9.01
CA GLU A 104 -11.36 1.26 -9.41
C GLU A 104 -9.93 1.34 -9.97
N ARG A 105 -9.80 1.27 -11.29
CA ARG A 105 -8.51 1.17 -11.97
C ARG A 105 -7.90 2.55 -12.25
N ALA A 106 -7.11 3.06 -11.32
CA ALA A 106 -6.20 4.18 -11.62
C ALA A 106 -5.04 3.75 -12.56
N ALA A 107 -4.68 2.46 -12.55
CA ALA A 107 -3.66 1.86 -13.39
C ALA A 107 -3.95 0.38 -13.66
N PRO A 108 -3.50 -0.20 -14.77
CA PRO A 108 -3.69 -1.62 -15.09
C PRO A 108 -3.01 -2.53 -14.04
N ARG A 109 -3.72 -3.58 -13.62
CA ARG A 109 -3.20 -4.68 -12.79
C ARG A 109 -3.78 -6.00 -13.32
N LYS A 110 -3.01 -7.07 -13.26
CA LYS A 110 -3.47 -8.41 -13.64
C LYS A 110 -3.76 -9.22 -12.39
N GLU A 111 -4.89 -9.87 -12.33
CA GLU A 111 -5.22 -10.80 -11.27
C GLU A 111 -4.37 -12.07 -11.41
N VAL A 112 -3.74 -12.48 -10.31
CA VAL A 112 -2.87 -13.66 -10.22
C VAL A 112 -3.46 -14.72 -9.29
N GLY A 113 -4.28 -14.29 -8.34
CA GLY A 113 -5.01 -15.11 -7.37
C GLY A 113 -6.27 -14.37 -6.92
N ARG A 114 -7.15 -14.99 -6.16
CA ARG A 114 -8.40 -14.36 -5.71
C ARG A 114 -8.12 -13.17 -4.78
N GLY A 115 -8.24 -11.93 -5.34
CA GLY A 115 -7.90 -10.69 -4.65
C GLY A 115 -6.39 -10.42 -4.56
N VAL A 116 -5.57 -11.12 -5.35
CA VAL A 116 -4.13 -10.90 -5.48
C VAL A 116 -3.81 -10.46 -6.90
N TYR A 117 -3.13 -9.34 -7.04
CA TYR A 117 -2.86 -8.67 -8.32
C TYR A 117 -1.36 -8.45 -8.51
N THR A 118 -0.93 -8.24 -9.77
CA THR A 118 0.37 -7.62 -10.03
C THR A 118 0.39 -6.22 -9.43
N SER A 119 1.55 -5.74 -8.96
CA SER A 119 1.70 -4.32 -8.64
C SER A 119 1.47 -3.48 -9.89
N THR A 120 1.19 -2.18 -9.72
CA THR A 120 0.87 -1.24 -10.80
C THR A 120 1.81 -1.40 -12.00
N GLU A 121 1.24 -1.65 -13.18
CA GLU A 121 1.97 -1.64 -14.46
C GLU A 121 2.23 -0.18 -14.84
N TYR A 122 3.44 0.29 -14.54
CA TYR A 122 3.93 1.64 -14.85
C TYR A 122 5.34 1.52 -15.40
N PRO A 123 5.79 2.37 -16.34
CA PRO A 123 7.10 2.25 -16.96
C PRO A 123 8.22 1.99 -15.95
N ALA A 124 9.10 1.03 -16.26
CA ALA A 124 10.10 0.55 -15.31
C ALA A 124 11.15 1.61 -14.97
N ASP A 125 11.47 2.48 -15.92
CA ASP A 125 12.40 3.60 -15.83
C ASP A 125 11.83 4.84 -15.09
N GLN A 126 10.53 4.83 -14.78
CA GLN A 126 9.87 5.93 -14.08
C GLN A 126 9.62 5.58 -12.62
N PRO A 127 9.88 6.49 -11.66
CA PRO A 127 9.50 6.30 -10.26
C PRO A 127 8.00 6.43 -10.09
N ILE A 128 7.45 5.69 -9.11
CA ILE A 128 6.12 6.00 -8.57
C ILE A 128 6.35 6.75 -7.26
N PRO A 129 5.93 8.02 -7.16
CA PRO A 129 6.06 8.80 -5.94
C PRO A 129 5.37 8.14 -4.74
N LEU A 130 5.81 8.46 -3.52
CA LEU A 130 5.15 8.04 -2.28
C LEU A 130 3.69 8.48 -2.27
N HIS A 131 2.80 7.55 -1.97
CA HIS A 131 1.36 7.76 -1.95
C HIS A 131 0.66 6.74 -1.04
N HIS A 132 -0.56 7.04 -0.67
CA HIS A 132 -1.48 6.08 -0.06
C HIS A 132 -2.36 5.49 -1.16
N GLU A 133 -2.62 4.20 -1.11
CA GLU A 133 -3.50 3.56 -2.10
C GLU A 133 -4.90 4.18 -2.06
N MET A 134 -5.37 4.65 -3.22
CA MET A 134 -6.70 5.21 -3.44
C MET A 134 -7.06 6.46 -2.60
N SER A 135 -6.10 7.23 -2.05
CA SER A 135 -6.41 8.44 -1.27
C SER A 135 -7.06 9.57 -2.10
N TYR A 136 -7.13 9.42 -3.41
CA TYR A 136 -7.91 10.26 -4.32
C TYR A 136 -9.39 9.85 -4.44
N SER A 137 -9.78 8.75 -3.81
CA SER A 137 -11.16 8.22 -3.81
C SER A 137 -11.88 8.61 -2.50
N HIS A 138 -13.18 8.33 -2.43
CA HIS A 138 -13.97 8.46 -1.19
C HIS A 138 -13.91 7.19 -0.32
N ASN A 139 -13.37 6.12 -0.87
CA ASN A 139 -13.14 4.86 -0.18
C ASN A 139 -11.75 4.32 -0.56
N TRP A 140 -11.13 3.59 0.37
CA TRP A 140 -9.81 3.01 0.18
C TRP A 140 -9.59 1.78 1.08
N PRO A 141 -8.65 0.88 0.71
CA PRO A 141 -8.26 -0.21 1.60
C PRO A 141 -7.53 0.34 2.83
N THR A 142 -7.80 -0.20 4.01
CA THR A 142 -7.02 0.15 5.20
C THR A 142 -5.73 -0.65 5.30
N LYS A 143 -5.67 -1.84 4.68
CA LYS A 143 -4.50 -2.71 4.69
C LYS A 143 -4.03 -3.07 3.30
N LEU A 144 -2.71 -3.05 3.14
CA LEU A 144 -2.01 -3.46 1.92
C LEU A 144 -0.96 -4.49 2.25
N TRP A 145 -0.76 -5.43 1.35
CA TRP A 145 0.37 -6.36 1.37
C TRP A 145 1.07 -6.35 0.03
N PHE A 146 2.39 -6.31 0.05
CA PHE A 146 3.24 -6.49 -1.12
C PHE A 146 4.10 -7.73 -0.92
N TYR A 147 4.13 -8.61 -1.90
CA TYR A 147 4.93 -9.84 -1.89
C TYR A 147 5.95 -9.83 -3.01
N CYS A 148 7.20 -10.10 -2.67
CA CYS A 148 8.28 -10.21 -3.64
C CYS A 148 8.38 -11.63 -4.17
N ASP A 149 7.77 -11.87 -5.35
CA ASP A 149 7.96 -13.12 -6.10
C ASP A 149 9.31 -13.12 -6.82
N GLN A 150 9.69 -11.96 -7.41
CA GLN A 150 10.96 -11.77 -8.07
C GLN A 150 11.46 -10.33 -7.85
N PRO A 151 12.60 -10.13 -7.17
CA PRO A 151 13.24 -8.82 -7.10
C PRO A 151 13.82 -8.41 -8.44
N ALA A 152 13.97 -7.09 -8.66
CA ALA A 152 14.64 -6.56 -9.85
C ALA A 152 16.14 -6.91 -9.84
N GLY A 153 16.74 -6.96 -11.03
CA GLY A 153 18.19 -7.12 -11.13
C GLY A 153 18.97 -5.86 -10.73
N TRP A 154 18.34 -4.68 -10.89
CA TRP A 154 18.85 -3.39 -10.47
C TRP A 154 17.69 -2.47 -10.07
N GLY A 155 17.85 -1.74 -8.96
CA GLY A 155 16.85 -0.80 -8.46
C GLY A 155 15.57 -1.48 -8.00
N GLY A 156 14.42 -0.83 -8.20
CA GLY A 156 13.10 -1.39 -7.91
C GLY A 156 12.79 -1.51 -6.43
N ARG A 157 13.52 -0.77 -5.58
CA ARG A 157 13.22 -0.67 -4.16
C ARG A 157 11.84 -0.07 -3.95
N THR A 158 11.24 -0.36 -2.81
CA THR A 158 10.00 0.26 -2.37
C THR A 158 10.33 1.27 -1.29
N PRO A 159 10.35 2.58 -1.59
CA PRO A 159 10.38 3.59 -0.55
C PRO A 159 9.07 3.53 0.24
N VAL A 160 9.18 3.61 1.57
CA VAL A 160 8.07 3.72 2.51
C VAL A 160 8.31 4.91 3.42
N ALA A 161 7.25 5.61 3.84
CA ALA A 161 7.35 6.68 4.81
C ALA A 161 6.34 6.47 5.94
N CYS A 162 6.74 6.80 7.17
CA CYS A 162 5.85 6.86 8.32
C CYS A 162 5.06 8.16 8.26
N ASP A 163 3.74 8.09 8.07
CA ASP A 163 2.92 9.27 7.86
C ASP A 163 2.71 10.12 9.11
N ARG A 164 2.95 9.59 10.31
CA ARG A 164 3.12 10.40 11.51
C ARG A 164 4.33 11.35 11.41
N ALA A 165 5.44 10.86 10.85
CA ALA A 165 6.62 11.69 10.62
C ALA A 165 6.36 12.69 9.47
N VAL A 166 5.75 12.27 8.37
CA VAL A 166 5.33 13.16 7.27
C VAL A 166 4.45 14.28 7.81
N TRP A 167 3.41 13.95 8.58
CA TRP A 167 2.52 14.93 9.19
C TRP A 167 3.27 15.95 10.04
N ASN A 168 4.20 15.50 10.87
CA ASN A 168 4.96 16.39 11.76
C ASN A 168 5.90 17.34 11.00
N LEU A 169 6.44 16.91 9.86
CA LEU A 169 7.39 17.67 9.03
C LEU A 169 6.72 18.72 8.13
N ILE A 170 5.45 18.53 7.74
CA ILE A 170 4.75 19.51 6.89
C ILE A 170 4.51 20.82 7.64
N ASP A 171 4.79 21.96 7.00
CA ASP A 171 4.53 23.30 7.55
C ASP A 171 3.07 23.43 7.99
N PRO A 172 2.79 23.91 9.24
CA PRO A 172 1.43 24.09 9.74
C PRO A 172 0.52 24.90 8.80
N ARG A 173 1.04 25.94 8.16
CA ARG A 173 0.28 26.79 7.22
C ARG A 173 -0.17 26.04 5.97
N ILE A 174 0.64 25.08 5.52
CA ILE A 174 0.25 24.18 4.41
C ILE A 174 -0.86 23.26 4.88
N LYS A 175 -0.72 22.64 6.06
CA LYS A 175 -1.77 21.77 6.64
C LYS A 175 -3.09 22.49 6.78
N GLU A 176 -3.09 23.65 7.43
CA GLU A 176 -4.29 24.47 7.65
C GLU A 176 -5.00 24.80 6.33
N ARG A 177 -4.25 25.27 5.33
CA ARG A 177 -4.81 25.61 4.01
C ARG A 177 -5.44 24.41 3.31
N PHE A 178 -4.79 23.24 3.35
CA PHE A 178 -5.32 22.03 2.73
C PHE A 178 -6.50 21.43 3.50
N ILE A 179 -6.52 21.53 4.82
CA ILE A 179 -7.66 21.12 5.65
C ILE A 179 -8.87 21.97 5.32
N GLU A 180 -8.70 23.29 5.27
CA GLU A 180 -9.77 24.25 4.96
C GLU A 180 -10.31 24.06 3.53
N LYS A 181 -9.40 24.04 2.55
CA LYS A 181 -9.77 24.06 1.14
C LYS A 181 -10.03 22.66 0.55
N LYS A 182 -9.52 21.59 1.15
CA LYS A 182 -9.54 20.24 0.57
C LYS A 182 -8.76 20.17 -0.76
N VAL A 183 -8.93 19.06 -1.52
CA VAL A 183 -8.28 18.85 -2.83
C VAL A 183 -9.34 18.52 -3.87
N MET A 184 -9.29 19.18 -5.01
CA MET A 184 -10.08 18.85 -6.19
C MET A 184 -9.18 18.21 -7.24
N TYR A 185 -9.55 17.01 -7.67
CA TYR A 185 -8.93 16.33 -8.81
C TYR A 185 -9.77 16.55 -10.05
N VAL A 186 -9.11 17.01 -11.11
CA VAL A 186 -9.74 17.18 -12.43
C VAL A 186 -9.11 16.17 -13.38
N ARG A 187 -9.93 15.43 -14.11
CA ARG A 187 -9.50 14.54 -15.17
C ARG A 187 -10.33 14.77 -16.42
N ASN A 188 -9.65 14.88 -17.56
CA ASN A 188 -10.24 14.98 -18.88
C ASN A 188 -9.92 13.70 -19.65
N TYR A 189 -10.96 13.07 -20.20
CA TYR A 189 -10.88 11.84 -20.98
C TYR A 189 -11.20 12.15 -22.43
N GLY A 190 -10.56 11.45 -23.36
CA GLY A 190 -10.85 11.54 -24.76
C GLY A 190 -9.62 11.60 -25.64
N GLU A 191 -9.82 11.35 -26.92
CA GLU A 191 -8.75 11.34 -27.90
C GLU A 191 -7.96 12.65 -27.92
N GLY A 192 -6.64 12.54 -27.92
CA GLY A 192 -5.69 13.66 -27.90
C GLY A 192 -5.45 14.29 -26.53
N VAL A 193 -6.11 13.80 -25.45
CA VAL A 193 -5.94 14.32 -24.08
C VAL A 193 -5.48 13.21 -23.13
N ASP A 194 -6.28 12.17 -22.94
CA ASP A 194 -6.01 10.98 -22.10
C ASP A 194 -6.71 9.79 -22.76
N LEU A 195 -6.64 8.63 -22.11
CA LEU A 195 -7.39 7.46 -22.56
C LEU A 195 -8.88 7.81 -22.74
N PRO A 196 -9.54 7.24 -23.76
CA PRO A 196 -11.00 7.38 -23.91
C PRO A 196 -11.72 6.92 -22.64
N TRP A 197 -12.80 7.59 -22.29
CA TRP A 197 -13.60 7.22 -21.12
C TRP A 197 -14.12 5.78 -21.21
N GLN A 198 -14.39 5.29 -22.43
CA GLN A 198 -14.83 3.90 -22.68
C GLN A 198 -13.80 2.87 -22.19
N GLU A 199 -12.53 3.15 -22.40
CA GLU A 199 -11.44 2.27 -21.92
C GLU A 199 -11.29 2.33 -20.40
N VAL A 200 -11.38 3.56 -19.84
CA VAL A 200 -11.19 3.76 -18.38
C VAL A 200 -12.34 3.14 -17.59
N PHE A 201 -13.59 3.35 -18.03
CA PHE A 201 -14.77 2.82 -17.37
C PHE A 201 -15.19 1.43 -17.86
N GLN A 202 -14.53 0.91 -18.90
CA GLN A 202 -14.83 -0.40 -19.52
C GLN A 202 -16.29 -0.56 -19.94
N THR A 203 -16.89 0.49 -20.50
CA THR A 203 -18.25 0.52 -20.97
C THR A 203 -18.38 1.58 -22.05
N GLU A 204 -19.31 1.38 -22.99
CA GLU A 204 -19.75 2.36 -23.98
C GLU A 204 -21.05 3.08 -23.55
N ASP A 205 -21.62 2.64 -22.43
CA ASP A 205 -22.86 3.20 -21.89
C ASP A 205 -22.58 4.38 -20.97
N ARG A 206 -22.92 5.58 -21.41
CA ARG A 206 -22.79 6.82 -20.63
C ARG A 206 -23.59 6.78 -19.33
N ALA A 207 -24.76 6.14 -19.31
CA ALA A 207 -25.58 6.08 -18.10
C ALA A 207 -24.86 5.33 -16.97
N LEU A 208 -24.09 4.28 -17.29
CA LEU A 208 -23.26 3.58 -16.32
C LEU A 208 -22.11 4.45 -15.80
N VAL A 209 -21.50 5.28 -16.66
CA VAL A 209 -20.47 6.23 -16.26
C VAL A 209 -21.04 7.32 -15.35
N GLU A 210 -22.20 7.86 -15.69
CA GLU A 210 -22.88 8.86 -14.88
C GLU A 210 -23.28 8.30 -13.51
N GLU A 211 -23.80 7.07 -13.48
CA GLU A 211 -24.14 6.40 -12.23
C GLU A 211 -22.88 6.18 -11.36
N TYR A 212 -21.78 5.76 -11.98
CA TYR A 212 -20.50 5.66 -11.28
C TYR A 212 -20.07 7.02 -10.71
N CYS A 213 -20.16 8.10 -11.50
CA CYS A 213 -19.79 9.44 -11.05
C CYS A 213 -20.66 9.89 -9.87
N ARG A 214 -21.99 9.69 -9.95
CA ARG A 214 -22.92 10.02 -8.84
C ARG A 214 -22.58 9.24 -7.57
N ARG A 215 -22.38 7.94 -7.69
CA ARG A 215 -22.01 7.06 -6.55
C ARG A 215 -20.67 7.43 -5.94
N SER A 216 -19.69 7.79 -6.77
CA SER A 216 -18.37 8.24 -6.31
C SER A 216 -18.32 9.74 -5.97
N ARG A 217 -19.47 10.45 -6.01
CA ARG A 217 -19.55 11.89 -5.76
C ARG A 217 -18.54 12.67 -6.59
N ALA A 218 -18.47 12.35 -7.87
CA ALA A 218 -17.73 13.06 -8.87
C ALA A 218 -18.71 13.91 -9.70
N GLU A 219 -18.42 15.18 -9.85
CA GLU A 219 -19.06 15.98 -10.88
C GLU A 219 -18.59 15.50 -12.24
N PHE A 220 -19.47 15.50 -13.23
CA PHE A 220 -19.13 15.12 -14.58
C PHE A 220 -19.73 16.09 -15.61
N GLU A 221 -18.99 16.28 -16.69
CA GLU A 221 -19.38 17.16 -17.80
C GLU A 221 -19.04 16.48 -19.12
N TRP A 222 -20.05 16.14 -19.90
CA TRP A 222 -19.86 15.66 -21.25
C TRP A 222 -19.50 16.81 -22.21
N ARG A 223 -18.40 16.68 -22.93
CA ARG A 223 -17.89 17.67 -23.87
C ARG A 223 -17.91 17.11 -25.29
N GLY A 224 -19.02 17.34 -26.01
CA GLY A 224 -19.27 16.73 -27.32
C GLY A 224 -19.56 15.25 -27.25
N ALA A 225 -19.21 14.51 -28.32
CA ALA A 225 -19.54 13.10 -28.44
C ALA A 225 -18.63 12.20 -27.60
N ASP A 226 -17.32 12.51 -27.51
CA ASP A 226 -16.31 11.55 -27.05
C ASP A 226 -15.46 12.06 -25.89
N ARG A 227 -15.74 13.22 -25.35
CA ARG A 227 -14.97 13.78 -24.24
C ARG A 227 -15.78 13.84 -22.96
N LEU A 228 -15.16 13.48 -21.88
CA LEU A 228 -15.69 13.57 -20.53
C LEU A 228 -14.71 14.33 -19.64
N ARG A 229 -15.21 15.25 -18.82
CA ARG A 229 -14.47 15.83 -17.70
C ARG A 229 -15.08 15.35 -16.40
N THR A 230 -14.25 14.95 -15.45
CA THR A 230 -14.70 14.72 -14.07
C THR A 230 -13.97 15.64 -13.10
N ARG A 231 -14.68 16.08 -12.05
CA ARG A 231 -14.14 16.81 -10.91
C ARG A 231 -14.49 16.08 -9.63
N GLN A 232 -13.52 15.87 -8.78
CA GLN A 232 -13.71 15.12 -7.54
C GLN A 232 -13.14 15.90 -6.37
N LEU A 233 -14.03 16.47 -5.54
CA LEU A 233 -13.63 17.06 -4.27
C LEU A 233 -13.34 15.95 -3.27
N ARG A 234 -12.13 15.96 -2.69
CA ARG A 234 -11.65 14.94 -1.75
C ARG A 234 -10.97 15.58 -0.55
N GLN A 235 -10.86 14.78 0.52
CA GLN A 235 -10.11 15.15 1.71
C GLN A 235 -8.64 15.46 1.38
N ALA A 236 -8.02 16.33 2.16
CA ALA A 236 -6.57 16.56 2.13
C ALA A 236 -5.85 15.72 3.20
N VAL A 237 -6.54 15.43 4.29
CA VAL A 237 -6.08 14.68 5.46
C VAL A 237 -7.11 13.61 5.82
N ALA A 238 -6.68 12.59 6.55
CA ALA A 238 -7.58 11.60 7.13
C ALA A 238 -7.22 11.32 8.58
N THR A 239 -8.22 11.00 9.40
CA THR A 239 -8.01 10.57 10.78
C THR A 239 -8.14 9.05 10.83
N HIS A 240 -7.10 8.39 11.34
CA HIS A 240 -7.09 6.95 11.49
C HIS A 240 -8.16 6.49 12.49
N PRO A 241 -9.08 5.58 12.12
CA PRO A 241 -10.27 5.27 12.92
C PRO A 241 -9.97 4.56 14.25
N ARG A 242 -8.80 3.93 14.38
CA ARG A 242 -8.41 3.17 15.58
C ARG A 242 -7.42 3.92 16.47
N THR A 243 -6.48 4.67 15.88
CA THR A 243 -5.43 5.37 16.66
C THR A 243 -5.74 6.83 16.90
N GLY A 244 -6.64 7.44 16.11
CA GLY A 244 -6.95 8.87 16.18
C GLY A 244 -5.88 9.77 15.55
N ASP A 245 -4.80 9.20 14.98
CA ASP A 245 -3.76 9.97 14.30
C ASP A 245 -4.33 10.67 13.07
N THR A 246 -4.06 11.96 12.92
CA THR A 246 -4.31 12.68 11.68
C THR A 246 -3.08 12.57 10.77
N VAL A 247 -3.30 12.22 9.53
CA VAL A 247 -2.25 12.00 8.53
C VAL A 247 -2.51 12.79 7.26
N TRP A 248 -1.45 13.11 6.52
CA TRP A 248 -1.53 13.68 5.19
C TRP A 248 -2.02 12.62 4.21
N PHE A 249 -3.22 12.78 3.64
CA PHE A 249 -3.88 11.70 2.93
C PHE A 249 -4.53 12.18 1.63
N ASN A 250 -3.70 12.46 0.62
CA ASN A 250 -4.15 12.92 -0.70
C ASN A 250 -3.07 12.70 -1.76
N HIS A 251 -3.45 12.84 -3.04
CA HIS A 251 -2.58 12.69 -4.21
C HIS A 251 -2.20 14.03 -4.89
N ALA A 252 -2.41 15.17 -4.26
CA ALA A 252 -2.17 16.46 -4.92
C ALA A 252 -0.75 16.57 -5.48
N HIS A 253 0.28 16.24 -4.69
CA HIS A 253 1.68 16.31 -5.08
C HIS A 253 2.04 15.38 -6.25
N MET A 254 1.29 14.30 -6.44
CA MET A 254 1.51 13.29 -7.49
C MET A 254 0.72 13.61 -8.76
N PHE A 255 -0.54 14.09 -8.64
CA PHE A 255 -1.43 14.30 -9.78
C PHE A 255 -1.32 15.72 -10.37
N HIS A 256 -0.75 16.67 -9.65
CA HIS A 256 -0.55 18.02 -10.16
C HIS A 256 0.48 18.03 -11.30
N VAL A 257 0.24 18.87 -12.30
CA VAL A 257 1.08 19.02 -13.49
C VAL A 257 2.56 19.28 -13.17
N SER A 258 2.87 19.90 -12.03
CA SER A 258 4.26 20.14 -11.58
C SER A 258 5.03 18.86 -11.23
N ASN A 259 4.38 17.70 -11.18
CA ASN A 259 5.05 16.42 -10.98
C ASN A 259 5.61 15.81 -12.28
N LEU A 260 5.19 16.32 -13.42
CA LEU A 260 5.66 15.85 -14.73
C LEU A 260 7.08 16.35 -15.02
N ASP A 261 7.77 15.61 -15.88
CA ASP A 261 9.02 16.09 -16.47
C ASP A 261 8.85 17.51 -17.04
N PRO A 262 9.81 18.42 -16.85
CA PRO A 262 9.69 19.82 -17.29
C PRO A 262 9.38 20.00 -18.78
N LEU A 263 9.91 19.14 -19.65
CA LEU A 263 9.64 19.21 -21.09
C LEU A 263 8.21 18.81 -21.40
N VAL A 264 7.75 17.71 -20.81
CA VAL A 264 6.36 17.21 -20.94
C VAL A 264 5.37 18.25 -20.39
N ARG A 265 5.65 18.78 -19.19
CA ARG A 265 4.83 19.81 -18.57
C ARG A 265 4.69 21.05 -19.44
N ASN A 266 5.82 21.58 -19.95
CA ASN A 266 5.83 22.79 -20.76
C ASN A 266 5.08 22.57 -22.10
N SER A 267 5.22 21.39 -22.71
CA SER A 267 4.47 21.04 -23.92
C SER A 267 2.97 21.01 -23.66
N LEU A 268 2.54 20.36 -22.59
CA LEU A 268 1.11 20.29 -22.23
C LEU A 268 0.53 21.68 -21.91
N LEU A 269 1.26 22.52 -21.17
CA LEU A 269 0.80 23.86 -20.81
C LEU A 269 0.81 24.85 -21.97
N ALA A 270 1.57 24.57 -23.06
CA ALA A 270 1.51 25.32 -24.29
C ALA A 270 0.25 25.02 -25.12
N GLU A 271 -0.30 23.81 -24.98
CA GLU A 271 -1.44 23.33 -25.77
C GLU A 271 -2.76 23.44 -25.00
N PHE A 272 -2.76 23.16 -23.69
CA PHE A 272 -3.94 23.07 -22.85
C PHE A 272 -3.92 24.11 -21.71
N LYS A 273 -5.10 24.57 -21.32
CA LYS A 273 -5.29 25.24 -20.03
C LYS A 273 -5.15 24.22 -18.91
N GLU A 274 -4.77 24.66 -17.70
CA GLU A 274 -4.53 23.76 -16.57
C GLU A 274 -5.73 22.87 -16.20
N ASP A 275 -6.95 23.35 -16.38
CA ASP A 275 -8.17 22.58 -16.13
C ASP A 275 -8.59 21.70 -17.32
N GLU A 276 -7.88 21.80 -18.45
CA GLU A 276 -8.05 20.98 -19.66
C GLU A 276 -6.97 19.89 -19.80
N LEU A 277 -5.96 19.89 -18.92
CA LEU A 277 -4.94 18.85 -18.87
C LEU A 277 -5.54 17.47 -18.68
N PRO A 278 -4.89 16.40 -19.13
CA PRO A 278 -5.33 15.02 -18.91
C PRO A 278 -5.70 14.77 -17.45
N ARG A 279 -4.84 15.23 -16.54
CA ARG A 279 -5.05 15.15 -15.09
C ARG A 279 -4.38 16.34 -14.41
N ASN A 280 -5.04 16.92 -13.43
CA ASN A 280 -4.46 17.94 -12.56
C ASN A 280 -5.12 17.94 -11.18
N ALA A 281 -4.49 18.64 -10.23
CA ALA A 281 -5.01 18.86 -8.89
C ALA A 281 -5.09 20.35 -8.58
N PHE A 282 -6.12 20.74 -7.85
CA PHE A 282 -6.38 22.11 -7.40
C PHE A 282 -6.77 22.07 -5.91
N TYR A 283 -6.79 23.22 -5.26
CA TYR A 283 -7.56 23.35 -4.02
C TYR A 283 -9.05 23.07 -4.30
N GLY A 284 -9.78 22.63 -3.31
CA GLY A 284 -11.18 22.25 -3.47
C GLY A 284 -12.09 23.39 -3.91
N ASP A 285 -11.70 24.65 -3.68
CA ASP A 285 -12.38 25.85 -4.18
C ASP A 285 -12.04 26.17 -5.66
N GLY A 286 -11.26 25.33 -6.32
CA GLY A 286 -10.81 25.51 -7.72
C GLY A 286 -9.60 26.43 -7.89
N THR A 287 -9.07 27.02 -6.83
CA THR A 287 -7.85 27.81 -6.93
C THR A 287 -6.63 26.92 -7.14
N ARG A 288 -5.62 27.47 -7.82
CA ARG A 288 -4.35 26.75 -8.12
C ARG A 288 -3.60 26.43 -6.86
N ILE A 289 -3.00 25.24 -6.80
CA ILE A 289 -2.00 24.89 -5.79
C ILE A 289 -0.64 25.38 -6.30
N GLU A 290 0.06 26.14 -5.49
CA GLU A 290 1.37 26.67 -5.83
C GLU A 290 2.40 25.52 -5.97
N THR A 291 3.18 25.53 -7.03
CA THR A 291 4.23 24.51 -7.26
C THR A 291 5.18 24.40 -6.06
N SER A 292 5.56 25.53 -5.46
CA SER A 292 6.44 25.57 -4.28
C SER A 292 5.88 24.82 -3.07
N VAL A 293 4.57 24.87 -2.88
CA VAL A 293 3.87 24.13 -1.80
C VAL A 293 3.96 22.62 -2.06
N LEU A 294 3.73 22.18 -3.29
CA LEU A 294 3.83 20.76 -3.66
C LEU A 294 5.28 20.26 -3.64
N ASP A 295 6.23 21.11 -3.99
CA ASP A 295 7.66 20.79 -3.90
C ASP A 295 8.10 20.60 -2.44
N GLU A 296 7.58 21.41 -1.53
CA GLU A 296 7.78 21.22 -0.08
C GLU A 296 7.20 19.88 0.39
N ILE A 297 5.98 19.51 0.00
CA ILE A 297 5.39 18.22 0.31
C ILE A 297 6.26 17.07 -0.23
N ARG A 298 6.72 17.16 -1.48
CA ARG A 298 7.63 16.18 -2.08
C ARG A 298 8.96 16.08 -1.33
N ARG A 299 9.48 17.21 -0.84
CA ARG A 299 10.69 17.26 0.00
C ARG A 299 10.47 16.51 1.32
N VAL A 300 9.36 16.77 1.99
CA VAL A 300 8.98 16.10 3.24
C VAL A 300 8.87 14.59 3.05
N TYR A 301 8.21 14.13 1.99
CA TYR A 301 8.15 12.70 1.68
C TYR A 301 9.53 12.08 1.46
N ARG A 302 10.44 12.75 0.73
CA ARG A 302 11.81 12.27 0.54
C ARG A 302 12.57 12.17 1.87
N GLU A 303 12.43 13.17 2.75
CA GLU A 303 13.09 13.21 4.05
C GLU A 303 12.57 12.11 4.99
N ALA A 304 11.25 11.89 5.01
CA ALA A 304 10.62 10.88 5.88
C ALA A 304 10.75 9.45 5.35
N SER A 305 11.18 9.26 4.08
CA SER A 305 11.17 7.95 3.45
C SER A 305 12.42 7.14 3.72
N PHE A 306 12.22 5.84 3.66
CA PHE A 306 13.28 4.82 3.65
C PHE A 306 12.99 3.79 2.56
N ALA A 307 14.00 3.47 1.75
CA ALA A 307 13.87 2.47 0.70
C ALA A 307 14.75 1.25 1.00
N PHE A 308 14.20 0.06 0.83
CA PHE A 308 14.90 -1.19 1.06
C PHE A 308 14.92 -2.08 -0.19
N ASP A 309 15.96 -2.92 -0.28
CA ASP A 309 16.07 -3.91 -1.33
C ASP A 309 15.19 -5.12 -1.01
N TRP A 310 14.38 -5.53 -1.98
CA TRP A 310 13.55 -6.71 -1.89
C TRP A 310 14.39 -7.98 -1.91
N GLN A 311 14.02 -8.93 -1.07
CA GLN A 311 14.45 -10.32 -1.17
C GLN A 311 13.26 -11.16 -1.61
N ARG A 312 13.51 -12.21 -2.40
CA ARG A 312 12.46 -13.14 -2.78
C ARG A 312 11.83 -13.75 -1.53
N GLY A 313 10.51 -13.76 -1.45
CA GLY A 313 9.77 -14.24 -0.29
C GLY A 313 9.43 -13.17 0.74
N ASP A 314 9.98 -11.96 0.63
CA ASP A 314 9.60 -10.84 1.50
C ASP A 314 8.11 -10.52 1.36
N VAL A 315 7.45 -10.23 2.48
CA VAL A 315 6.11 -9.65 2.50
C VAL A 315 6.13 -8.36 3.32
N LEU A 316 5.77 -7.25 2.68
CA LEU A 316 5.56 -5.96 3.34
C LEU A 316 4.06 -5.77 3.59
N MET A 317 3.67 -5.57 4.83
CA MET A 317 2.32 -5.24 5.26
C MET A 317 2.27 -3.78 5.68
N LEU A 318 1.30 -3.01 5.17
CA LEU A 318 1.10 -1.61 5.48
C LEU A 318 -0.29 -1.35 6.04
N ASP A 319 -0.37 -0.50 7.04
CA ASP A 319 -1.56 0.28 7.33
C ASP A 319 -1.58 1.48 6.38
N ASN A 320 -2.60 1.57 5.54
CA ASN A 320 -2.65 2.56 4.46
C ASN A 320 -2.91 3.99 4.94
N PHE A 321 -3.27 4.21 6.20
CA PHE A 321 -3.28 5.55 6.79
C PHE A 321 -1.90 5.94 7.31
N LEU A 322 -1.19 4.99 7.93
CA LEU A 322 0.00 5.25 8.72
C LEU A 322 1.30 5.13 7.94
N ALA A 323 1.25 4.53 6.74
CA ALA A 323 2.41 4.33 5.89
C ALA A 323 2.08 4.53 4.41
N SER A 324 2.73 5.50 3.79
CA SER A 324 2.77 5.69 2.35
C SER A 324 3.88 4.84 1.72
N HIS A 325 3.72 4.53 0.44
CA HIS A 325 4.64 3.69 -0.31
C HIS A 325 4.83 4.20 -1.74
N GLY A 326 5.94 3.80 -2.36
CA GLY A 326 6.28 4.15 -3.73
C GLY A 326 7.09 3.07 -4.43
N ARG A 327 7.67 3.41 -5.59
CA ARG A 327 8.55 2.51 -6.33
C ARG A 327 9.69 3.30 -6.98
N GLU A 328 10.91 2.86 -6.77
CA GLU A 328 12.05 3.36 -7.52
C GLU A 328 12.10 2.78 -8.94
N PRO A 329 12.75 3.46 -9.90
CA PRO A 329 13.06 2.90 -11.20
C PRO A 329 13.82 1.58 -11.08
N TYR A 330 13.66 0.70 -12.07
CA TYR A 330 14.34 -0.58 -12.08
C TYR A 330 14.67 -1.06 -13.50
N ALA A 331 15.57 -2.03 -13.57
CA ALA A 331 15.90 -2.72 -14.80
C ALA A 331 15.82 -4.25 -14.62
N GLY A 332 15.45 -4.93 -15.68
CA GLY A 332 15.26 -6.37 -15.72
C GLY A 332 13.89 -6.83 -15.18
N PRO A 333 13.69 -8.15 -15.10
CA PRO A 333 12.44 -8.71 -14.59
C PRO A 333 12.22 -8.33 -13.13
N ARG A 334 10.99 -7.91 -12.80
CA ARG A 334 10.53 -7.62 -11.43
C ARG A 334 9.09 -8.08 -11.29
N LYS A 335 8.79 -8.82 -10.23
CA LYS A 335 7.42 -9.26 -9.95
C LYS A 335 7.11 -9.08 -8.47
N ILE A 336 6.36 -8.04 -8.18
CA ILE A 336 5.78 -7.77 -6.86
C ILE A 336 4.26 -7.93 -7.01
N LEU A 337 3.67 -8.71 -6.11
CA LEU A 337 2.22 -8.88 -6.04
C LEU A 337 1.66 -7.99 -4.93
N VAL A 338 0.39 -7.64 -5.05
CA VAL A 338 -0.33 -6.80 -4.07
C VAL A 338 -1.65 -7.46 -3.70
N ALA A 339 -1.99 -7.39 -2.42
CA ALA A 339 -3.32 -7.69 -1.90
C ALA A 339 -3.80 -6.49 -1.07
N MET A 340 -5.11 -6.31 -1.02
CA MET A 340 -5.78 -5.21 -0.31
C MET A 340 -6.95 -5.74 0.48
N ALA A 341 -7.21 -5.14 1.64
CA ALA A 341 -8.36 -5.54 2.46
C ALA A 341 -8.92 -4.38 3.29
N GLU A 342 -10.09 -4.65 3.87
CA GLU A 342 -10.76 -3.78 4.83
C GLU A 342 -11.06 -2.41 4.25
N LEU A 343 -12.11 -2.38 3.41
CA LEU A 343 -12.55 -1.14 2.77
C LEU A 343 -13.03 -0.13 3.83
N TYR A 344 -12.43 1.03 3.81
CA TYR A 344 -12.87 2.20 4.58
C TYR A 344 -13.61 3.17 3.67
N THR A 345 -14.74 3.69 4.15
CA THR A 345 -15.49 4.76 3.46
C THR A 345 -15.45 6.01 4.33
N ASN A 346 -14.99 7.11 3.76
CA ASN A 346 -14.91 8.37 4.48
C ASN A 346 -16.30 8.90 4.81
N ALA A 347 -16.65 8.97 6.11
CA ALA A 347 -17.94 9.43 6.60
C ALA A 347 -18.21 10.90 6.27
N GLU A 348 -17.18 11.75 6.15
CA GLU A 348 -17.35 13.15 5.72
C GLU A 348 -17.90 13.26 4.29
N CYS A 349 -17.68 12.24 3.48
CA CYS A 349 -18.32 12.12 2.18
C CYS A 349 -19.80 11.68 2.28
N ASN A 350 -20.29 11.25 3.44
CA ASN A 350 -21.63 10.73 3.64
C ASN A 350 -22.61 11.76 4.27
N ARG A 351 -22.15 12.96 4.60
CA ARG A 351 -23.06 14.01 5.04
C ARG A 351 -23.77 14.58 3.80
N GLU A 352 -25.06 14.30 3.69
CA GLU A 352 -25.97 15.04 2.84
C GLU A 352 -26.07 16.45 3.45
N ASP A 353 -25.67 17.49 2.69
CA ASP A 353 -25.96 18.87 3.00
C ASP A 353 -27.41 19.20 2.66
#